data_3b336bc051b8538e0635772d4117edd0
#
_entry.id   3b336bc051b8538e0635772d4117edd0
#
_cell.length_a   1.000
_cell.length_b   1.000
_cell.length_c   1.000
_cell.angle_alpha   90.00
_cell.angle_beta   90.00
_cell.angle_gamma   90.00
#
_symmetry.space_group_name_H-M   'P 1'
#
loop_
_entity.id
_entity.type
_entity.pdbx_description
1 polymer ?
#
loop_
_entity_poly.entity_id
_entity_poly.type
_entity_poly.pdbx_seq_one_letter_code
_entity_poly.pdbx_strand_id
1 'polypeptide(L)'
;MVKDYRETKAEQAEIQDSRRLDALSKITTYMREHYKEDLRLSGLAAMFGYSDAYLSRMFRKYAKVNFKTYLQDIRMAYAYKELLHTDHTISSIALDNGFASSRAFSREFVKRYGILPGRVERQNHKNVKKVL
;
A
#
# COMPACT_ATOMS: atom_id res chain seq x y z
N MET A 1 17.91 -15.73 -45.34
CA MET A 1 16.60 -15.06 -45.18
C MET A 1 16.66 -14.13 -43.99
N VAL A 2 16.40 -12.86 -44.20
CA VAL A 2 16.37 -11.92 -43.10
C VAL A 2 15.06 -12.08 -42.37
N LYS A 3 15.14 -12.37 -41.08
CA LYS A 3 13.94 -12.48 -40.26
C LYS A 3 13.36 -11.09 -40.07
N ASP A 4 12.05 -10.98 -40.25
CA ASP A 4 11.34 -9.72 -40.00
C ASP A 4 11.21 -9.52 -38.50
N TYR A 5 11.89 -8.51 -37.98
CA TYR A 5 11.87 -8.20 -36.56
C TYR A 5 10.80 -7.17 -36.19
N ARG A 6 9.88 -6.86 -37.10
CA ARG A 6 8.81 -5.94 -36.79
C ARG A 6 7.82 -6.64 -35.84
N GLU A 7 7.71 -6.09 -34.68
CA GLU A 7 6.74 -6.58 -33.72
C GLU A 7 5.34 -6.17 -34.14
N THR A 8 4.36 -7.03 -33.89
CA THR A 8 2.97 -6.69 -34.08
C THR A 8 2.55 -5.65 -33.03
N LYS A 9 1.44 -4.96 -33.29
CA LYS A 9 0.91 -4.00 -32.29
C LYS A 9 0.59 -4.69 -30.97
N ALA A 10 0.10 -5.93 -31.02
CA ALA A 10 -0.20 -6.70 -29.81
C ALA A 10 1.07 -7.03 -29.03
N GLU A 11 2.14 -7.45 -29.71
CA GLU A 11 3.44 -7.74 -29.09
C GLU A 11 4.03 -6.49 -28.45
N GLN A 12 3.97 -5.35 -29.16
CA GLN A 12 4.45 -4.07 -28.65
C GLN A 12 3.67 -3.63 -27.42
N ALA A 13 2.35 -3.84 -27.41
CA ALA A 13 1.50 -3.53 -26.27
C ALA A 13 1.86 -4.38 -25.05
N GLU A 14 2.12 -5.68 -25.25
CA GLU A 14 2.53 -6.58 -24.16
C GLU A 14 3.86 -6.15 -23.56
N ILE A 15 4.85 -5.79 -24.38
CA ILE A 15 6.16 -5.32 -23.91
C ILE A 15 5.97 -4.03 -23.12
N GLN A 16 5.15 -3.12 -23.61
CA GLN A 16 4.90 -1.84 -22.94
C GLN A 16 4.20 -2.03 -21.61
N ASP A 17 3.21 -2.92 -21.54
CA ASP A 17 2.52 -3.24 -20.29
C ASP A 17 3.45 -3.89 -19.29
N SER A 18 4.34 -4.78 -19.73
CA SER A 18 5.34 -5.40 -18.86
C SER A 18 6.28 -4.36 -18.25
N ARG A 19 6.73 -3.39 -19.05
CA ARG A 19 7.60 -2.31 -18.57
C ARG A 19 6.88 -1.42 -17.55
N ARG A 20 5.61 -1.13 -17.78
CA ARG A 20 4.79 -0.32 -16.87
C ARG A 20 4.55 -1.05 -15.56
N LEU A 21 4.29 -2.34 -15.61
CA LEU A 21 4.15 -3.16 -14.41
C LEU A 21 5.44 -3.21 -13.60
N ASP A 22 6.59 -3.34 -14.26
CA ASP A 22 7.89 -3.30 -13.59
C ASP A 22 8.12 -1.96 -12.91
N ALA A 23 7.81 -0.86 -13.58
CA ALA A 23 7.94 0.48 -13.03
C ALA A 23 7.04 0.65 -11.81
N LEU A 24 5.78 0.23 -11.91
CA LEU A 24 4.83 0.30 -10.80
C LEU A 24 5.28 -0.59 -9.63
N SER A 25 5.83 -1.76 -9.93
CA SER A 25 6.37 -2.67 -8.91
C SER A 25 7.47 -2.01 -8.09
N LYS A 26 8.38 -1.28 -8.76
CA LYS A 26 9.45 -0.55 -8.07
C LYS A 26 8.89 0.57 -7.18
N ILE A 27 7.89 1.28 -7.67
CA ILE A 27 7.25 2.36 -6.93
C ILE A 27 6.50 1.80 -5.71
N THR A 28 5.74 0.72 -5.87
CA THR A 28 5.01 0.11 -4.75
C THR A 28 5.94 -0.52 -3.73
N THR A 29 7.07 -1.06 -4.16
CA THR A 29 8.11 -1.54 -3.24
C THR A 29 8.66 -0.40 -2.40
N TYR A 30 8.97 0.73 -3.04
CA TYR A 30 9.40 1.93 -2.32
C TYR A 30 8.34 2.39 -1.32
N MET A 31 7.08 2.37 -1.71
CA MET A 31 5.98 2.74 -0.82
C MET A 31 5.91 1.82 0.41
N ARG A 32 6.07 0.53 0.23
CA ARG A 32 6.07 -0.43 1.35
C ARG A 32 7.25 -0.21 2.31
N GLU A 33 8.38 0.22 1.78
CA GLU A 33 9.57 0.51 2.60
C GLU A 33 9.48 1.85 3.31
N HIS A 34 8.66 2.78 2.81
CA HIS A 34 8.58 4.16 3.29
C HIS A 34 7.16 4.61 3.67
N TYR A 35 6.24 3.66 3.88
CA TYR A 35 4.83 3.97 4.08
C TYR A 35 4.55 4.85 5.31
N LYS A 36 5.46 4.89 6.27
CA LYS A 36 5.32 5.72 7.48
C LYS A 36 5.57 7.19 7.20
N GLU A 37 6.23 7.50 6.10
CA GLU A 37 6.56 8.87 5.70
C GLU A 37 5.38 9.53 5.00
N ASP A 38 5.43 10.85 4.89
CA ASP A 38 4.42 11.62 4.13
C ASP A 38 4.67 11.46 2.64
N LEU A 39 4.24 10.34 2.09
CA LEU A 39 4.40 10.05 0.66
C LEU A 39 3.30 10.74 -0.13
N ARG A 40 3.69 11.39 -1.22
CA ARG A 40 2.79 12.07 -2.14
C ARG A 40 3.02 11.59 -3.56
N LEU A 41 1.95 11.53 -4.34
CA LEU A 41 2.02 11.10 -5.73
C LEU A 41 3.04 11.91 -6.53
N SER A 42 3.01 13.23 -6.39
CA SER A 42 3.93 14.13 -7.10
C SER A 42 5.39 13.87 -6.75
N GLY A 43 5.68 13.60 -5.48
CA GLY A 43 7.04 13.28 -5.03
C GLY A 43 7.54 11.97 -5.63
N LEU A 44 6.71 10.94 -5.64
CA LEU A 44 7.06 9.66 -6.23
C LEU A 44 7.21 9.76 -7.75
N ALA A 45 6.30 10.47 -8.40
CA ALA A 45 6.38 10.69 -9.84
C ALA A 45 7.71 11.36 -10.21
N ALA A 46 8.08 12.41 -9.49
CA ALA A 46 9.37 13.10 -9.73
C ALA A 46 10.55 12.18 -9.49
N MET A 47 10.51 11.40 -8.41
CA MET A 47 11.59 10.48 -8.05
C MET A 47 11.84 9.42 -9.13
N PHE A 48 10.77 8.91 -9.73
CA PHE A 48 10.86 7.84 -10.73
C PHE A 48 10.81 8.35 -12.17
N GLY A 49 10.76 9.67 -12.38
CA GLY A 49 10.83 10.26 -13.71
C GLY A 49 9.51 10.26 -14.49
N TYR A 50 8.38 10.31 -13.80
CA TYR A 50 7.05 10.31 -14.42
C TYR A 50 6.30 11.60 -14.11
N SER A 51 5.31 11.93 -14.96
CA SER A 51 4.36 12.98 -14.62
C SER A 51 3.34 12.44 -13.61
N ASP A 52 2.73 13.37 -12.87
CA ASP A 52 1.69 13.04 -11.90
C ASP A 52 0.52 12.32 -12.58
N ALA A 53 0.08 12.85 -13.71
CA ALA A 53 -1.03 12.30 -14.47
C ALA A 53 -0.75 10.88 -14.95
N TYR A 54 0.47 10.62 -15.43
CA TYR A 54 0.86 9.32 -15.91
C TYR A 54 0.89 8.30 -14.75
N LEU A 55 1.51 8.66 -13.64
CA LEU A 55 1.58 7.77 -12.49
C LEU A 55 0.18 7.50 -11.90
N SER A 56 -0.67 8.51 -11.86
CA SER A 56 -2.07 8.36 -11.42
C SER A 56 -2.81 7.34 -12.28
N ARG A 57 -2.64 7.42 -13.61
CA ARG A 57 -3.25 6.46 -14.54
C ARG A 57 -2.71 5.06 -14.35
N MET A 58 -1.42 4.91 -14.09
CA MET A 58 -0.80 3.60 -13.83
C MET A 58 -1.41 2.92 -12.61
N PHE A 59 -1.60 3.65 -11.51
CA PHE A 59 -2.24 3.08 -10.33
C PHE A 59 -3.65 2.59 -10.65
N ARG A 60 -4.45 3.40 -11.31
CA ARG A 60 -5.83 3.00 -11.65
C ARG A 60 -5.88 1.80 -12.59
N LYS A 61 -4.99 1.77 -13.58
CA LYS A 61 -4.99 0.70 -14.57
C LYS A 61 -4.49 -0.62 -14.01
N TYR A 62 -3.39 -0.61 -13.26
CA TYR A 62 -2.71 -1.84 -12.85
C TYR A 62 -2.98 -2.23 -11.40
N ALA A 63 -3.08 -1.27 -10.50
CA ALA A 63 -3.40 -1.53 -9.09
C ALA A 63 -4.91 -1.50 -8.81
N LYS A 64 -5.70 -1.00 -9.77
CA LYS A 64 -7.18 -0.91 -9.70
C LYS A 64 -7.70 0.03 -8.62
N VAL A 65 -6.82 0.80 -7.98
CA VAL A 65 -7.16 1.81 -6.98
C VAL A 65 -6.26 3.03 -7.22
N ASN A 66 -6.63 4.19 -6.66
CA ASN A 66 -5.77 5.35 -6.76
C ASN A 66 -4.60 5.25 -5.76
N PHE A 67 -3.61 6.12 -5.92
CA PHE A 67 -2.42 6.16 -5.08
C PHE A 67 -2.76 6.28 -3.59
N LYS A 68 -3.68 7.17 -3.25
CA LYS A 68 -4.05 7.44 -1.86
C LYS A 68 -4.63 6.19 -1.20
N THR A 69 -5.53 5.52 -1.89
CA THR A 69 -6.12 4.27 -1.39
C THR A 69 -5.07 3.18 -1.25
N TYR A 70 -4.17 3.07 -2.23
CA TYR A 70 -3.10 2.08 -2.19
C TYR A 70 -2.20 2.29 -0.97
N LEU A 71 -1.78 3.53 -0.71
CA LEU A 71 -0.97 3.86 0.45
C LEU A 71 -1.71 3.57 1.75
N GLN A 72 -2.99 3.91 1.81
CA GLN A 72 -3.82 3.64 2.97
C GLN A 72 -3.95 2.14 3.24
N ASP A 73 -4.07 1.34 2.17
CA ASP A 73 -4.11 -0.13 2.28
C ASP A 73 -2.82 -0.69 2.89
N ILE A 74 -1.67 -0.18 2.46
CA ILE A 74 -0.38 -0.58 3.04
C ILE A 74 -0.34 -0.24 4.53
N ARG A 75 -0.67 0.99 4.88
CA ARG A 75 -0.66 1.47 6.27
C ARG A 75 -1.58 0.64 7.15
N MET A 76 -2.77 0.34 6.64
CA MET A 76 -3.76 -0.44 7.38
C MET A 76 -3.29 -1.89 7.58
N ALA A 77 -2.69 -2.50 6.57
CA ALA A 77 -2.20 -3.87 6.67
C ALA A 77 -1.13 -4.01 7.78
N TYR A 78 -0.18 -3.07 7.82
CA TYR A 78 0.85 -3.08 8.86
C TYR A 78 0.29 -2.74 10.24
N ALA A 79 -0.64 -1.79 10.31
CA ALA A 79 -1.29 -1.42 11.57
C ALA A 79 -2.11 -2.59 12.14
N TYR A 80 -2.84 -3.29 11.28
CA TYR A 80 -3.62 -4.47 11.70
C TYR A 80 -2.71 -5.57 12.26
N LYS A 81 -1.60 -5.81 11.59
CA LYS A 81 -0.62 -6.80 12.03
C LYS A 81 -0.04 -6.43 13.41
N GLU A 82 0.31 -5.16 13.59
CA GLU A 82 0.81 -4.67 14.87
C GLU A 82 -0.26 -4.79 15.96
N LEU A 83 -1.50 -4.47 15.64
CA LEU A 83 -2.63 -4.58 16.57
C LEU A 83 -2.80 -6.03 17.06
N LEU A 84 -2.70 -7.01 16.16
CA LEU A 84 -2.87 -8.41 16.51
C LEU A 84 -1.73 -8.96 17.36
N HIS A 85 -0.51 -8.52 17.13
CA HIS A 85 0.69 -9.17 17.66
C HIS A 85 1.43 -8.40 18.74
N THR A 86 0.96 -7.23 19.15
CA THR A 86 1.61 -6.41 20.17
C THR A 86 0.61 -5.90 21.20
N ASP A 87 1.14 -5.35 22.29
CA ASP A 87 0.35 -4.67 23.32
C ASP A 87 0.34 -3.15 23.12
N HIS A 88 0.83 -2.67 21.99
CA HIS A 88 0.91 -1.25 21.72
C HIS A 88 -0.48 -0.61 21.74
N THR A 89 -0.55 0.65 22.17
CA THR A 89 -1.82 1.37 22.25
C THR A 89 -2.34 1.67 20.84
N ILE A 90 -3.65 1.81 20.71
CA ILE A 90 -4.28 2.18 19.44
C ILE A 90 -3.69 3.49 18.90
N SER A 91 -3.47 4.47 19.79
CA SER A 91 -2.88 5.75 19.42
C SER A 91 -1.46 5.59 18.86
N SER A 92 -0.65 4.78 19.52
CA SER A 92 0.72 4.50 19.07
C SER A 92 0.72 3.79 17.71
N ILE A 93 -0.11 2.76 17.56
CA ILE A 93 -0.23 2.01 16.29
C ILE A 93 -0.64 2.94 15.14
N ALA A 94 -1.62 3.81 15.39
CA ALA A 94 -2.09 4.74 14.37
C ALA A 94 -0.98 5.65 13.88
N LEU A 95 -0.28 6.31 14.80
CA LEU A 95 0.77 7.27 14.45
C LEU A 95 2.00 6.59 13.85
N ASP A 96 2.40 5.46 14.41
CA ASP A 96 3.57 4.73 13.94
C ASP A 96 3.39 4.15 12.54
N ASN A 97 2.16 3.95 12.10
CA ASN A 97 1.87 3.42 10.77
C ASN A 97 1.43 4.50 9.78
N GLY A 98 1.62 5.77 10.12
CA GLY A 98 1.44 6.88 9.18
C GLY A 98 0.04 7.46 9.13
N PHE A 99 -0.86 7.10 10.06
CA PHE A 99 -2.17 7.75 10.16
C PHE A 99 -2.03 9.10 10.84
N ALA A 100 -2.85 10.06 10.42
CA ALA A 100 -2.79 11.40 10.94
C ALA A 100 -3.18 11.48 12.42
N SER A 101 -4.06 10.57 12.87
CA SER A 101 -4.54 10.53 14.25
C SER A 101 -5.13 9.16 14.56
N SER A 102 -5.29 8.89 15.84
CA SER A 102 -6.00 7.71 16.33
C SER A 102 -7.45 7.67 15.80
N ARG A 103 -8.09 8.84 15.75
CA ARG A 103 -9.46 8.94 15.23
C ARG A 103 -9.53 8.58 13.74
N ALA A 104 -8.60 9.09 12.94
CA ALA A 104 -8.53 8.79 11.52
C ALA A 104 -8.33 7.28 11.28
N PHE A 105 -7.42 6.69 12.04
CA PHE A 105 -7.18 5.26 11.99
C PHE A 105 -8.43 4.46 12.34
N SER A 106 -9.08 4.78 13.46
CA SER A 106 -10.27 4.07 13.92
C SER A 106 -11.41 4.15 12.91
N ARG A 107 -11.58 5.31 12.28
CA ARG A 107 -12.62 5.51 11.25
C ARG A 107 -12.40 4.60 10.05
N GLU A 108 -11.17 4.56 9.55
CA GLU A 108 -10.83 3.69 8.42
C GLU A 108 -10.89 2.22 8.79
N PHE A 109 -10.50 1.89 10.01
CA PHE A 109 -10.56 0.52 10.53
C PHE A 109 -12.00 0.00 10.55
N VAL A 110 -12.92 0.81 11.07
CA VAL A 110 -14.37 0.43 11.11
C VAL A 110 -14.91 0.23 9.69
N LYS A 111 -14.52 1.10 8.74
CA LYS A 111 -14.95 0.95 7.35
C LYS A 111 -14.55 -0.38 6.76
N ARG A 112 -13.35 -0.88 7.09
CA ARG A 112 -12.81 -2.11 6.52
C ARG A 112 -13.26 -3.36 7.25
N TYR A 113 -13.30 -3.31 8.57
CA TYR A 113 -13.46 -4.50 9.39
C TYR A 113 -14.78 -4.55 10.17
N GLY A 114 -15.54 -3.48 10.17
CA GLY A 114 -16.84 -3.43 10.80
C GLY A 114 -16.84 -3.28 12.31
N ILE A 115 -15.66 -3.24 12.94
CA ILE A 115 -15.53 -3.08 14.40
C ILE A 115 -14.44 -2.06 14.71
N LEU A 116 -14.46 -1.51 15.90
CA LEU A 116 -13.41 -0.62 16.39
C LEU A 116 -12.11 -1.41 16.64
N PRO A 117 -10.94 -0.81 16.40
CA PRO A 117 -9.68 -1.50 16.66
C PRO A 117 -9.52 -1.91 18.11
N GLY A 118 -10.04 -1.16 19.05
CA GLY A 118 -9.98 -1.52 20.49
C GLY A 118 -10.77 -2.75 20.85
N ARG A 119 -11.67 -3.22 19.99
CA ARG A 119 -12.46 -4.42 20.22
C ARG A 119 -11.89 -5.67 19.58
N VAL A 120 -10.80 -5.54 18.86
CA VAL A 120 -10.13 -6.69 18.25
C VAL A 120 -9.43 -7.51 19.31
N GLU A 121 -9.63 -8.83 19.28
CA GLU A 121 -8.92 -9.73 20.17
C GLU A 121 -7.48 -9.89 19.72
N ARG A 122 -6.55 -9.55 20.60
CA ARG A 122 -5.13 -9.58 20.29
C ARG A 122 -4.51 -10.93 20.62
N GLN A 123 -3.65 -11.40 19.71
CA GLN A 123 -2.85 -12.61 19.91
C GLN A 123 -1.50 -12.24 20.53
N ASN A 124 -1.50 -11.83 21.78
CA ASN A 124 -0.27 -11.45 22.47
C ASN A 124 0.13 -12.50 23.52
N HIS A 125 1.27 -12.30 24.18
CA HIS A 125 1.81 -13.21 25.16
C HIS A 125 0.88 -13.43 26.36
N LYS A 126 0.07 -12.44 26.71
CA LYS A 126 -0.88 -12.56 27.82
C LYS A 126 -1.95 -13.57 27.51
N ASN A 127 -2.45 -13.60 26.27
CA ASN A 127 -3.45 -14.57 25.85
C ASN A 127 -2.87 -15.99 25.86
N VAL A 128 -1.64 -16.16 25.41
CA VAL A 128 -0.94 -17.45 25.44
C VAL A 128 -0.78 -17.94 26.88
N LYS A 129 -0.39 -17.07 27.79
CA LYS A 129 -0.23 -17.42 29.21
C LYS A 129 -1.54 -17.83 29.88
N LYS A 130 -2.67 -17.24 29.46
CA LYS A 130 -3.99 -17.60 30.01
C LYS A 130 -4.45 -18.98 29.55
N VAL A 131 -4.03 -19.42 28.40
CA VAL A 131 -4.37 -20.76 27.88
C VAL A 131 -3.59 -21.86 28.57
N LEU A 132 -2.40 -21.55 29.03
CA LEU A 132 -1.55 -22.49 29.78
C LEU A 132 -1.92 -22.54 31.25
#